data_53debf4e81cc6d133af4848f4ab6fc02
#
_entry.id   53debf4e81cc6d133af4848f4ab6fc02
#
_cell.length_a   1.000
_cell.length_b   1.000
_cell.length_c   1.000
_cell.angle_alpha   90.00
_cell.angle_beta   90.00
_cell.angle_gamma   90.00
#
_symmetry.space_group_name_H-M   'P 1'
#
loop_
_entity.id
_entity.type
_entity.pdbx_description
1 polymer ?
#
loop_
_entity_poly.entity_id
_entity_poly.type
_entity_poly.pdbx_seq_one_letter_code
_entity_poly.pdbx_strand_id
1 'polypeptide(L)'
;MALLQLAQPIPSALISPFSVARPGTGDEVSVVSYAEGREEALSWQRVWKMIGREDLLIAFDCDVSFGSSGAPVLDRSGYRAKIVSIISAGGDLDGKPISLGMELPELVDRPKAAPRKGDPLSVAARRPGAPAGPPPTGVASTPGAR
;
A
#
# COMPACT_ATOMS: atom_id res chain seq x y z
N MET A 1 -4.77 2.06 -2.53
CA MET A 1 -3.28 2.02 -2.55
C MET A 1 -2.76 3.31 -3.16
N ALA A 2 -1.61 3.82 -2.70
CA ALA A 2 -0.92 4.97 -3.30
C ALA A 2 0.50 4.56 -3.70
N LEU A 3 1.00 5.11 -4.82
CA LEU A 3 2.40 5.01 -5.23
C LEU A 3 3.07 6.36 -5.03
N LEU A 4 4.24 6.35 -4.41
CA LEU A 4 5.03 7.54 -4.17
C LEU A 4 6.31 7.48 -5.00
N GLN A 5 6.61 8.56 -5.69
CA GLN A 5 7.89 8.73 -6.38
C GLN A 5 8.85 9.46 -5.46
N LEU A 6 10.01 8.86 -5.21
CA LEU A 6 11.05 9.51 -4.43
C LEU A 6 11.66 10.67 -5.22
N ALA A 7 11.92 11.79 -4.54
CA ALA A 7 12.61 12.93 -5.14
C ALA A 7 14.07 12.59 -5.53
N GLN A 8 14.67 11.65 -4.80
CA GLN A 8 16.00 11.10 -5.10
C GLN A 8 15.90 9.57 -5.13
N PRO A 9 16.38 8.91 -6.17
CA PRO A 9 16.37 7.46 -6.25
C PRO A 9 17.33 6.85 -5.23
N ILE A 10 16.94 5.72 -4.64
CA ILE A 10 17.84 4.93 -3.80
C ILE A 10 18.67 4.03 -4.74
N PRO A 11 20.01 4.13 -4.73
CA PRO A 11 20.82 3.25 -5.56
C PRO A 11 20.60 1.78 -5.22
N SER A 12 20.40 0.94 -6.24
CA SER A 12 20.16 -0.50 -6.05
C SER A 12 21.35 -1.24 -5.41
N ALA A 13 22.53 -0.65 -5.46
CA ALA A 13 23.71 -1.15 -4.75
C ALA A 13 23.60 -1.00 -3.23
N LEU A 14 22.84 -0.02 -2.74
CA LEU A 14 22.58 0.17 -1.31
C LEU A 14 21.40 -0.68 -0.85
N ILE A 15 20.28 -0.60 -1.56
CA ILE A 15 19.06 -1.35 -1.25
C ILE A 15 18.50 -1.92 -2.54
N SER A 16 18.51 -3.22 -2.65
CA SER A 16 17.89 -3.89 -3.79
C SER A 16 16.36 -3.82 -3.68
N PRO A 17 15.64 -3.39 -4.72
CA PRO A 17 14.19 -3.35 -4.72
C PRO A 17 13.60 -4.75 -4.65
N PHE A 18 12.46 -4.89 -3.99
CA PHE A 18 11.66 -6.10 -4.06
C PHE A 18 11.01 -6.22 -5.44
N SER A 19 10.94 -7.42 -5.96
CA SER A 19 10.06 -7.74 -7.07
C SER A 19 8.64 -7.98 -6.58
N VAL A 20 7.66 -7.76 -7.44
CA VAL A 20 6.26 -8.07 -7.18
C VAL A 20 5.92 -9.39 -7.87
N ALA A 21 5.15 -10.25 -7.21
CA ALA A 21 4.70 -11.53 -7.75
C ALA A 21 3.23 -11.79 -7.39
N ARG A 22 2.63 -12.76 -8.06
CA ARG A 22 1.29 -13.28 -7.71
C ARG A 22 1.46 -14.52 -6.86
N PRO A 23 0.80 -14.60 -5.69
CA PRO A 23 0.79 -15.83 -4.91
C PRO A 23 -0.20 -16.83 -5.50
N GLY A 24 0.10 -18.11 -5.37
CA GLY A 24 -0.83 -19.21 -5.61
C GLY A 24 -1.61 -19.57 -4.35
N THR A 25 -2.80 -20.19 -4.52
CA THR A 25 -3.56 -20.72 -3.39
C THR A 25 -2.76 -21.81 -2.68
N GLY A 26 -2.63 -21.69 -1.35
CA GLY A 26 -1.81 -22.59 -0.54
C GLY A 26 -0.36 -22.16 -0.38
N ASP A 27 0.10 -21.13 -1.11
CA ASP A 27 1.45 -20.60 -0.93
C ASP A 27 1.65 -20.05 0.47
N GLU A 28 2.81 -20.36 1.04
CA GLU A 28 3.23 -19.83 2.32
C GLU A 28 3.78 -18.42 2.18
N VAL A 29 3.26 -17.51 3.00
CA VAL A 29 3.67 -16.11 3.02
C VAL A 29 4.04 -15.66 4.41
N SER A 30 4.69 -14.51 4.52
CA SER A 30 5.01 -13.88 5.79
C SER A 30 4.64 -12.40 5.76
N VAL A 31 4.31 -11.84 6.92
CA VAL A 31 4.01 -10.42 7.06
C VAL A 31 4.98 -9.78 8.02
N VAL A 32 5.42 -8.58 7.66
CA VAL A 32 6.29 -7.74 8.47
C VAL A 32 5.57 -6.43 8.71
N SER A 33 5.24 -6.13 9.97
CA SER A 33 4.44 -4.96 10.33
C SER A 33 4.88 -4.33 11.65
N TYR A 34 4.40 -3.12 11.90
CA TYR A 34 4.40 -2.48 13.21
C TYR A 34 2.97 -2.53 13.74
N ALA A 35 2.67 -3.57 14.53
CA ALA A 35 1.33 -3.77 15.07
C ALA A 35 1.03 -2.80 16.22
N GLU A 36 -0.25 -2.54 16.48
CA GLU A 36 -0.72 -1.72 17.59
C GLU A 36 -0.11 -2.17 18.94
N GLY A 37 0.31 -1.20 19.75
CA GLY A 37 1.01 -1.46 21.01
C GLY A 37 2.47 -1.91 20.86
N ARG A 38 2.98 -1.97 19.61
CA ARG A 38 4.37 -2.33 19.30
C ARG A 38 4.95 -1.49 18.17
N GLU A 39 4.59 -0.21 18.14
CA GLU A 39 4.92 0.73 17.05
C GLU A 39 6.43 0.92 16.85
N GLU A 40 7.23 0.69 17.89
CA GLU A 40 8.69 0.76 17.83
C GLU A 40 9.37 -0.60 17.60
N ALA A 41 8.60 -1.68 17.54
CA ALA A 41 9.12 -3.04 17.38
C ALA A 41 8.55 -3.72 16.14
N LEU A 42 9.44 -4.08 15.22
CA LEU A 42 9.06 -4.85 14.04
C LEU A 42 8.49 -6.21 14.45
N SER A 43 7.25 -6.46 14.06
CA SER A 43 6.60 -7.76 14.20
C SER A 43 6.77 -8.55 12.93
N TRP A 44 7.27 -9.76 13.07
CA TRP A 44 7.40 -10.70 11.97
C TRP A 44 6.55 -11.94 12.23
N GLN A 45 5.49 -12.08 11.46
CA GLN A 45 4.64 -13.27 11.48
C GLN A 45 5.03 -14.17 10.30
N ARG A 46 5.38 -15.40 10.67
CA ARG A 46 5.81 -16.44 9.72
C ARG A 46 4.62 -17.32 9.38
N VAL A 47 4.63 -17.81 8.16
CA VAL A 47 3.79 -18.92 7.70
C VAL A 47 2.30 -18.65 7.81
N TRP A 48 1.83 -17.85 6.92
CA TRP A 48 0.42 -17.73 6.56
C TRP A 48 0.20 -18.38 5.20
N LYS A 49 -1.03 -18.74 4.91
CA LYS A 49 -1.37 -19.30 3.61
C LYS A 49 -2.36 -18.41 2.90
N MET A 50 -2.17 -18.29 1.60
CA MET A 50 -3.20 -17.75 0.75
C MET A 50 -4.34 -18.76 0.64
N ILE A 51 -5.55 -18.41 1.12
CA ILE A 51 -6.73 -19.27 1.13
C ILE A 51 -7.73 -18.97 0.03
N GLY A 52 -7.68 -17.79 -0.57
CA GLY A 52 -8.60 -17.43 -1.64
C GLY A 52 -8.24 -16.14 -2.34
N ARG A 53 -8.90 -15.94 -3.47
CA ARG A 53 -8.81 -14.72 -4.28
C ARG A 53 -10.19 -14.40 -4.85
N GLU A 54 -10.57 -13.13 -4.76
CA GLU A 54 -11.76 -12.61 -5.40
C GLU A 54 -11.45 -11.21 -5.96
N ASP A 55 -11.62 -11.02 -7.25
CA ASP A 55 -11.24 -9.80 -7.97
C ASP A 55 -9.78 -9.39 -7.71
N LEU A 56 -9.59 -8.24 -7.06
CA LEU A 56 -8.29 -7.69 -6.67
C LEU A 56 -7.95 -7.93 -5.18
N LEU A 57 -8.73 -8.73 -4.49
CA LEU A 57 -8.52 -9.07 -3.09
C LEU A 57 -7.96 -10.48 -2.95
N ILE A 58 -7.08 -10.64 -2.01
CA ILE A 58 -6.49 -11.92 -1.62
C ILE A 58 -6.77 -12.13 -0.15
N ALA A 59 -7.25 -13.32 0.20
CA ALA A 59 -7.48 -13.73 1.58
C ALA A 59 -6.35 -14.62 2.09
N PHE A 60 -5.94 -14.38 3.33
CA PHE A 60 -4.92 -15.13 4.04
C PHE A 60 -5.47 -15.67 5.36
N ASP A 61 -5.04 -16.87 5.78
CA ASP A 61 -5.47 -17.56 7.00
C ASP A 61 -4.80 -17.02 8.28
N CYS A 62 -4.87 -15.73 8.48
CA CYS A 62 -4.13 -15.10 9.55
C CYS A 62 -4.91 -13.99 10.23
N ASP A 63 -4.62 -13.83 11.51
CA ASP A 63 -5.08 -12.70 12.29
C ASP A 63 -4.08 -11.55 12.18
N VAL A 64 -4.54 -10.40 11.69
CA VAL A 64 -3.76 -9.17 11.71
C VAL A 64 -4.27 -8.23 12.78
N SER A 65 -3.37 -7.81 13.65
CA SER A 65 -3.66 -6.75 14.61
C SER A 65 -3.83 -5.41 13.90
N PHE A 66 -4.60 -4.51 14.52
CA PHE A 66 -4.66 -3.11 14.11
C PHE A 66 -3.23 -2.54 13.95
N GLY A 67 -3.06 -1.60 13.04
CA GLY A 67 -1.74 -1.06 12.69
C GLY A 67 -1.00 -1.80 11.59
N SER A 68 -1.42 -3.02 11.22
CA SER A 68 -0.78 -3.79 10.13
C SER A 68 -1.24 -3.37 8.73
N SER A 69 -2.18 -2.45 8.59
CA SER A 69 -2.60 -1.93 7.28
C SER A 69 -1.44 -1.30 6.52
N GLY A 70 -1.27 -1.66 5.25
CA GLY A 70 -0.14 -1.24 4.44
C GLY A 70 1.11 -2.13 4.59
N ALA A 71 1.11 -3.10 5.50
CA ALA A 71 2.22 -4.03 5.67
C ALA A 71 2.40 -4.93 4.44
N PRO A 72 3.63 -5.16 3.99
CA PRO A 72 3.90 -6.05 2.88
C PRO A 72 3.68 -7.52 3.27
N VAL A 73 3.05 -8.26 2.38
CA VAL A 73 2.99 -9.72 2.40
C VAL A 73 4.07 -10.25 1.47
N LEU A 74 4.92 -11.10 2.00
CA LEU A 74 6.14 -11.56 1.35
C LEU A 74 6.09 -13.06 1.05
N ASP A 75 6.31 -13.43 -0.20
CA ASP A 75 6.73 -14.78 -0.57
C ASP A 75 8.23 -14.90 -0.34
N ARG A 76 8.63 -15.90 0.46
CA ARG A 76 10.02 -16.18 0.81
C ARG A 76 10.48 -17.56 0.36
N SER A 77 9.76 -18.20 -0.53
CA SER A 77 10.09 -19.52 -1.07
C SER A 77 11.37 -19.50 -1.92
N GLY A 78 11.75 -18.35 -2.46
CA GLY A 78 12.95 -18.19 -3.29
C GLY A 78 14.14 -17.57 -2.55
N TYR A 79 15.25 -17.44 -3.24
CA TYR A 79 16.49 -16.81 -2.73
C TYR A 79 16.27 -15.36 -2.28
N ARG A 80 15.36 -14.64 -2.93
CA ARG A 80 14.97 -13.26 -2.59
C ARG A 80 13.47 -13.20 -2.35
N ALA A 81 13.08 -12.56 -1.27
CA ALA A 81 11.68 -12.31 -0.99
C ALA A 81 11.05 -11.44 -2.09
N LYS A 82 9.78 -11.73 -2.40
CA LYS A 82 8.96 -10.95 -3.34
C LYS A 82 7.74 -10.41 -2.60
N ILE A 83 7.29 -9.23 -2.93
CA ILE A 83 6.04 -8.69 -2.40
C ILE A 83 4.88 -9.29 -3.22
N VAL A 84 3.96 -9.95 -2.56
CA VAL A 84 2.80 -10.59 -3.21
C VAL A 84 1.49 -9.86 -2.93
N SER A 85 1.43 -9.12 -1.83
CA SER A 85 0.25 -8.36 -1.43
C SER A 85 0.64 -7.25 -0.45
N ILE A 86 -0.33 -6.38 -0.16
CA ILE A 86 -0.29 -5.41 0.94
C ILE A 86 -1.55 -5.60 1.76
N ILE A 87 -1.42 -5.72 3.08
CA ILE A 87 -2.56 -5.85 3.99
C ILE A 87 -3.45 -4.61 3.88
N SER A 88 -4.74 -4.84 3.74
CA SER A 88 -5.76 -3.79 3.61
C SER A 88 -6.77 -3.82 4.75
N ALA A 89 -7.19 -5.01 5.18
CA ALA A 89 -8.20 -5.18 6.22
C ALA A 89 -8.04 -6.53 6.94
N GLY A 90 -8.64 -6.64 8.12
CA GLY A 90 -8.95 -7.90 8.76
C GLY A 90 -10.41 -8.27 8.53
N GLY A 91 -10.76 -9.53 8.70
CA GLY A 91 -12.11 -10.04 8.57
C GLY A 91 -12.27 -11.35 9.32
N ASP A 92 -13.44 -11.95 9.15
CA ASP A 92 -13.79 -13.26 9.69
C ASP A 92 -14.38 -14.12 8.56
N LEU A 93 -13.98 -15.36 8.51
CA LEU A 93 -14.53 -16.36 7.61
C LEU A 93 -14.88 -17.61 8.44
N ASP A 94 -16.18 -17.86 8.60
CA ASP A 94 -16.71 -19.00 9.38
C ASP A 94 -16.16 -19.05 10.82
N GLY A 95 -16.08 -17.90 11.51
CA GLY A 95 -15.59 -17.78 12.87
C GLY A 95 -14.07 -17.86 13.00
N LYS A 96 -13.33 -17.80 11.90
CA LYS A 96 -11.86 -17.77 11.87
C LYS A 96 -11.38 -16.41 11.39
N PRO A 97 -10.44 -15.78 12.11
CA PRO A 97 -9.87 -14.53 11.65
C PRO A 97 -9.10 -14.72 10.34
N ILE A 98 -9.34 -13.83 9.41
CA ILE A 98 -8.63 -13.77 8.14
C ILE A 98 -8.08 -12.37 7.89
N SER A 99 -7.09 -12.27 7.03
CA SER A 99 -6.60 -10.99 6.52
C SER A 99 -6.87 -10.86 5.04
N LEU A 100 -7.22 -9.65 4.65
CA LEU A 100 -7.44 -9.27 3.27
C LEU A 100 -6.29 -8.38 2.79
N GLY A 101 -5.73 -8.73 1.65
CA GLY A 101 -4.71 -7.94 0.98
C GLY A 101 -5.11 -7.61 -0.45
N MET A 102 -4.41 -6.67 -1.05
CA MET A 102 -4.62 -6.25 -2.44
C MET A 102 -3.69 -6.98 -3.39
N GLU A 103 -4.19 -7.39 -4.55
CA GLU A 103 -3.38 -7.96 -5.62
C GLU A 103 -2.51 -6.89 -6.28
N LEU A 104 -1.19 -6.97 -6.06
CA LEU A 104 -0.27 -5.91 -6.42
C LEU A 104 0.11 -5.82 -7.89
N PRO A 105 0.33 -6.91 -8.66
CA PRO A 105 0.82 -6.78 -10.03
C PRO A 105 -0.02 -5.85 -10.88
N GLU A 106 -1.34 -5.97 -10.84
CA GLU A 106 -2.24 -5.10 -11.60
C GLU A 106 -2.27 -3.66 -11.07
N LEU A 107 -2.17 -3.50 -9.75
CA LEU A 107 -2.19 -2.19 -9.11
C LEU A 107 -0.87 -1.43 -9.29
N VAL A 108 0.26 -2.12 -9.45
CA VAL A 108 1.57 -1.52 -9.70
C VAL A 108 1.78 -1.19 -11.18
N ASP A 109 1.21 -1.98 -12.08
CA ASP A 109 1.38 -1.75 -13.53
C ASP A 109 0.49 -0.63 -14.07
N ARG A 110 -0.67 -0.37 -13.44
CA ARG A 110 -1.57 0.75 -13.80
C ARG A 110 -0.91 2.14 -13.75
N PRO A 111 -0.18 2.53 -12.71
CA PRO A 111 0.43 3.86 -12.63
C PRO A 111 1.72 4.01 -13.42
N LYS A 112 2.34 2.91 -13.88
CA LYS A 112 3.48 2.97 -14.83
C LYS A 112 3.06 3.43 -16.23
N ALA A 113 1.79 3.29 -16.57
CA ALA A 113 1.20 4.02 -17.70
C ALA A 113 1.14 5.50 -17.29
N ALA A 114 1.88 6.37 -18.00
CA ALA A 114 2.04 7.78 -17.68
C ALA A 114 0.71 8.44 -17.25
N PRO A 115 0.69 9.23 -16.15
CA PRO A 115 -0.53 9.85 -15.67
C PRO A 115 -1.13 10.71 -16.77
N ARG A 116 -2.36 10.43 -17.16
CA ARG A 116 -3.10 11.25 -18.12
C ARG A 116 -3.33 12.61 -17.45
N LYS A 117 -2.97 13.68 -18.17
CA LYS A 117 -3.21 15.07 -17.74
C LYS A 117 -4.69 15.21 -17.40
N GLY A 118 -5.03 15.35 -16.10
CA GLY A 118 -6.41 15.40 -15.62
C GLY A 118 -6.84 14.26 -14.70
N ASP A 119 -5.95 13.32 -14.37
CA ASP A 119 -6.25 12.29 -13.39
C ASP A 119 -6.26 12.90 -11.96
N PRO A 120 -7.39 12.84 -11.22
CA PRO A 120 -7.49 13.43 -9.87
C PRO A 120 -6.56 12.81 -8.84
N LEU A 121 -5.86 11.73 -9.19
CA LEU A 121 -4.90 11.05 -8.32
C LEU A 121 -3.45 11.54 -8.47
N SER A 122 -3.17 12.49 -9.36
CA SER A 122 -1.86 13.11 -9.42
C SER A 122 -1.74 14.20 -8.33
N VAL A 123 -1.52 13.81 -7.09
CA VAL A 123 -1.07 14.73 -6.05
C VAL A 123 0.36 15.10 -6.36
N ALA A 124 0.58 16.27 -6.95
CA ALA A 124 1.91 16.84 -7.10
C ALA A 124 2.52 17.01 -5.71
N ALA A 125 3.55 16.23 -5.38
CA ALA A 125 4.30 16.40 -4.15
C ALA A 125 4.91 17.79 -4.15
N ARG A 126 4.44 18.68 -3.27
CA ARG A 126 5.03 20.01 -3.07
C ARG A 126 6.47 19.82 -2.60
N ARG A 127 7.40 20.42 -3.31
CA ARG A 127 8.80 20.51 -2.88
C ARG A 127 8.83 21.19 -1.50
N PRO A 128 9.49 20.63 -0.47
CA PRO A 128 9.76 21.35 0.77
C PRO A 128 10.60 22.60 0.42
N GLY A 129 10.11 23.79 0.77
CA GLY A 129 10.84 25.03 0.57
C GLY A 129 10.31 25.97 -0.53
N ALA A 130 9.22 25.65 -1.22
CA ALA A 130 8.57 26.63 -2.09
C ALA A 130 7.78 27.62 -1.23
N PRO A 131 7.96 28.98 -1.41
CA PRO A 131 7.20 29.97 -0.66
C PRO A 131 5.70 29.83 -0.95
N ALA A 132 4.89 30.01 0.09
CA ALA A 132 3.44 29.98 -0.03
C ALA A 132 3.01 31.09 -1.02
N GLY A 133 2.34 30.70 -2.10
CA GLY A 133 1.74 31.68 -3.00
C GLY A 133 0.68 32.51 -2.27
N PRO A 134 0.39 33.73 -2.73
CA PRO A 134 -0.58 34.60 -2.10
C PRO A 134 -1.96 33.93 -2.00
N PRO A 135 -2.74 34.21 -0.96
CA PRO A 135 -4.07 33.64 -0.79
C PRO A 135 -4.97 34.11 -1.95
N PRO A 136 -5.96 33.30 -2.37
CA PRO A 136 -6.90 33.73 -3.39
C PRO A 136 -7.65 34.96 -2.89
N THR A 137 -7.58 36.04 -3.66
CA THR A 137 -8.34 37.29 -3.43
C THR A 137 -9.82 36.94 -3.45
N GLY A 138 -10.49 37.22 -2.35
CA GLY A 138 -11.91 36.97 -2.18
C GLY A 138 -12.75 37.70 -3.21
N VAL A 139 -13.74 37.02 -3.73
CA VAL A 139 -14.83 37.59 -4.53
C VAL A 139 -15.62 38.47 -3.61
N ALA A 140 -15.60 39.76 -3.89
CA ALA A 140 -16.43 40.76 -3.20
C ALA A 140 -17.91 40.43 -3.45
N SER A 141 -18.64 40.15 -2.38
CA SER A 141 -20.10 40.08 -2.38
C SER A 141 -20.68 41.49 -2.60
N THR A 142 -21.35 41.69 -3.71
CA THR A 142 -22.14 42.88 -3.98
C THR A 142 -23.43 42.83 -3.14
N PRO A 143 -23.76 43.83 -2.33
CA PRO A 143 -25.05 43.87 -1.64
C PRO A 143 -26.15 44.27 -2.63
N GLY A 144 -27.12 43.38 -2.84
CA GLY A 144 -28.34 43.64 -3.59
C GLY A 144 -29.20 44.67 -2.86
N ALA A 145 -29.53 45.75 -3.59
CA ALA A 145 -30.49 46.75 -3.18
C ALA A 145 -31.92 46.32 -3.59
N ARG A 146 -32.84 46.47 -2.61
CA ARG A 146 -34.32 46.61 -2.66
C ARG A 146 -35.13 45.38 -3.14
#